data_86de2ae42971d5af01b23f453b6efb81
#
_entry.id   86de2ae42971d5af01b23f453b6efb81
#
_cell.length_a   1.000
_cell.length_b   1.000
_cell.length_c   1.000
_cell.angle_alpha   90.00
_cell.angle_beta   90.00
_cell.angle_gamma   90.00
#
_symmetry.space_group_name_H-M   'P 1'
#
loop_
_entity.id
_entity.type
_entity.pdbx_description
1 polymer ?
#
loop_
_entity_poly.entity_id
_entity_poly.type
_entity_poly.pdbx_seq_one_letter_code
_entity_poly.pdbx_strand_id
1 'polypeptide(L)'
;MWKSLATTASTKFLHISLTVNLILWCISIALVATVASIYLLKVIFYFEAVRREYYHPIRINFFFAPWIALLFLALGVPPSVAKNLPQPLWYVLMTPIFCLELKIYGQWMSGGRRRLSKVANPSNHLSVVGNFVGALLGASMGIKEGPIFFFAIGLAHYIVLFVTLYQRLPTNETLPKELHPVFFLFVAAPSVASMAWAKIQGTFDYGSRIAYFIGLFLYFSLVSF
;
A
#
# COMPACT_ATOMS: atom_id res chain seq x y z
N MET A 1 4.59 10.86 -6.34
CA MET A 1 4.98 10.90 -7.76
C MET A 1 5.41 12.29 -8.21
N TRP A 2 4.54 13.32 -8.25
CA TRP A 2 4.91 14.66 -8.73
C TRP A 2 6.12 15.28 -8.03
N LYS A 3 6.21 15.16 -6.69
CA LYS A 3 7.38 15.58 -5.93
C LYS A 3 8.66 14.93 -6.45
N SER A 4 8.65 13.61 -6.66
CA SER A 4 9.81 12.88 -7.18
C SER A 4 10.15 13.31 -8.60
N LEU A 5 9.15 13.45 -9.48
CA LEU A 5 9.36 13.95 -10.85
C LEU A 5 9.93 15.36 -10.90
N ALA A 6 9.52 16.25 -9.98
CA ALA A 6 10.02 17.61 -9.92
C ALA A 6 11.42 17.76 -9.31
N THR A 7 11.84 16.79 -8.46
CA THR A 7 13.09 16.90 -7.69
C THR A 7 14.21 16.00 -8.17
N THR A 8 13.92 14.94 -8.96
CA THR A 8 14.93 13.98 -9.43
C THR A 8 15.70 14.57 -10.62
N ALA A 9 17.03 14.39 -10.61
CA ALA A 9 17.92 14.91 -11.65
C ALA A 9 17.57 14.42 -13.05
N SER A 10 17.19 13.13 -13.18
CA SER A 10 16.82 12.48 -14.43
C SER A 10 15.52 13.00 -15.06
N THR A 11 14.68 13.70 -14.32
CA THR A 11 13.39 14.24 -14.81
C THR A 11 13.35 15.77 -14.85
N LYS A 12 14.47 16.44 -14.59
CA LYS A 12 14.57 17.91 -14.66
C LYS A 12 14.18 18.51 -16.03
N PHE A 13 14.40 17.76 -17.11
CA PHE A 13 14.04 18.17 -18.45
C PHE A 13 12.51 18.35 -18.65
N LEU A 14 11.69 17.78 -17.79
CA LEU A 14 10.22 17.92 -17.84
C LEU A 14 9.73 19.26 -17.28
N HIS A 15 10.60 20.08 -16.67
CA HIS A 15 10.27 21.38 -16.07
C HIS A 15 9.00 21.40 -15.21
N ILE A 16 8.76 20.32 -14.44
CA ILE A 16 7.57 20.17 -13.61
C ILE A 16 7.60 21.15 -12.45
N SER A 17 6.57 21.98 -12.34
CA SER A 17 6.43 22.93 -11.24
C SER A 17 6.07 22.25 -9.92
N LEU A 18 6.74 22.64 -8.83
CA LEU A 18 6.39 22.22 -7.47
C LEU A 18 5.02 22.73 -7.03
N THR A 19 4.51 23.78 -7.66
CA THR A 19 3.15 24.32 -7.41
C THR A 19 2.09 23.28 -7.76
N VAL A 20 2.28 22.50 -8.83
CA VAL A 20 1.39 21.40 -9.20
C VAL A 20 1.35 20.35 -8.08
N ASN A 21 2.51 20.03 -7.49
CA ASN A 21 2.55 19.10 -6.36
C ASN A 21 1.74 19.61 -5.16
N LEU A 22 1.83 20.92 -4.86
CA LEU A 22 1.06 21.52 -3.76
C LEU A 22 -0.45 21.45 -4.02
N ILE A 23 -0.89 21.81 -5.23
CA ILE A 23 -2.31 21.75 -5.61
C ILE A 23 -2.85 20.33 -5.50
N LEU A 24 -2.16 19.35 -6.09
CA LEU A 24 -2.57 17.95 -6.04
C LEU A 24 -2.57 17.40 -4.61
N TRP A 25 -1.63 17.83 -3.78
CA TRP A 25 -1.57 17.42 -2.38
C TRP A 25 -2.74 18.01 -1.57
N CYS A 26 -3.08 19.29 -1.77
CA CYS A 26 -4.26 19.90 -1.14
C CYS A 26 -5.57 19.22 -1.57
N ILE A 27 -5.72 18.90 -2.86
CA ILE A 27 -6.88 18.13 -3.36
C ILE A 27 -6.93 16.76 -2.69
N SER A 28 -5.79 16.07 -2.57
CA SER A 28 -5.72 14.76 -1.93
C SER A 28 -6.11 14.82 -0.44
N ILE A 29 -5.68 15.85 0.29
CA ILE A 29 -6.09 16.06 1.69
C ILE A 29 -7.61 16.27 1.75
N ALA A 30 -8.17 17.13 0.91
CA ALA A 30 -9.61 17.40 0.91
C ALA A 30 -10.41 16.12 0.64
N LEU A 31 -10.00 15.30 -0.33
CA LEU A 31 -10.63 14.02 -0.64
C LEU A 31 -10.53 13.03 0.54
N VAL A 32 -9.34 12.88 1.13
CA VAL A 32 -9.16 11.97 2.28
C VAL A 32 -9.97 12.45 3.47
N ALA A 33 -10.01 13.76 3.76
CA ALA A 33 -10.81 14.32 4.84
C ALA A 33 -12.31 14.10 4.60
N THR A 34 -12.80 14.28 3.38
CA THR A 34 -14.20 14.04 3.02
C THR A 34 -14.58 12.57 3.23
N VAL A 35 -13.77 11.64 2.69
CA VAL A 35 -14.02 10.19 2.85
C VAL A 35 -13.95 9.78 4.31
N ALA A 36 -12.95 10.29 5.06
CA ALA A 36 -12.81 10.01 6.49
C ALA A 36 -14.01 10.51 7.29
N SER A 37 -14.52 11.70 6.98
CA SER A 37 -15.72 12.27 7.64
C SER A 37 -16.97 11.43 7.38
N ILE A 38 -17.18 11.01 6.12
CA ILE A 38 -18.30 10.13 5.76
C ILE A 38 -18.17 8.78 6.48
N TYR A 39 -16.97 8.21 6.53
CA TYR A 39 -16.76 6.95 7.22
C TYR A 39 -16.92 7.08 8.74
N LEU A 40 -16.50 8.20 9.33
CA LEU A 40 -16.73 8.50 10.75
C LEU A 40 -18.22 8.57 11.07
N LEU A 41 -19.01 9.25 10.24
CA LEU A 41 -20.47 9.25 10.38
C LEU A 41 -21.06 7.85 10.30
N LYS A 42 -20.55 7.02 9.40
CA LYS A 42 -20.94 5.61 9.33
C LYS A 42 -20.59 4.84 10.61
N VAL A 43 -19.43 5.10 11.21
CA VAL A 43 -19.03 4.49 12.50
C VAL A 43 -19.99 4.92 13.61
N ILE A 44 -20.37 6.19 13.65
CA ILE A 44 -21.24 6.74 14.70
C ILE A 44 -22.69 6.21 14.56
N PHE A 45 -23.25 6.29 13.36
CA PHE A 45 -24.68 5.97 13.16
C PHE A 45 -24.95 4.50 12.81
N TYR A 46 -23.97 3.78 12.26
CA TYR A 46 -24.14 2.43 11.72
C TYR A 46 -23.02 1.48 12.18
N PHE A 47 -22.67 1.51 13.47
CA PHE A 47 -21.57 0.72 14.03
C PHE A 47 -21.65 -0.78 13.69
N GLU A 48 -22.84 -1.37 13.73
CA GLU A 48 -23.04 -2.77 13.38
C GLU A 48 -22.70 -3.09 11.91
N ALA A 49 -22.87 -2.12 11.01
CA ALA A 49 -22.45 -2.28 9.62
C ALA A 49 -20.92 -2.31 9.51
N VAL A 50 -20.22 -1.43 10.23
CA VAL A 50 -18.74 -1.42 10.30
C VAL A 50 -18.22 -2.70 10.94
N ARG A 51 -18.86 -3.17 12.00
CA ARG A 51 -18.53 -4.46 12.65
C ARG A 51 -18.65 -5.63 11.67
N ARG A 52 -19.71 -5.68 10.87
CA ARG A 52 -19.89 -6.72 9.82
C ARG A 52 -18.81 -6.62 8.75
N GLU A 53 -18.40 -5.42 8.34
CA GLU A 53 -17.28 -5.23 7.41
C GLU A 53 -15.96 -5.75 7.98
N TYR A 54 -15.69 -5.44 9.24
CA TYR A 54 -14.48 -5.88 9.93
C TYR A 54 -14.38 -7.42 10.07
N TYR A 55 -15.53 -8.09 10.19
CA TYR A 55 -15.55 -9.56 10.23
C TYR A 55 -15.71 -10.21 8.86
N HIS A 56 -15.88 -9.44 7.80
CA HIS A 56 -16.00 -9.98 6.45
C HIS A 56 -14.60 -10.30 5.86
N PRO A 57 -14.37 -11.50 5.29
CA PRO A 57 -13.04 -11.96 4.87
C PRO A 57 -12.38 -11.09 3.78
N ILE A 58 -13.17 -10.46 2.92
CA ILE A 58 -12.67 -9.57 1.86
C ILE A 58 -12.61 -8.13 2.36
N ARG A 59 -13.68 -7.64 3.00
CA ARG A 59 -13.80 -6.22 3.37
C ARG A 59 -12.81 -5.79 4.43
N ILE A 60 -12.36 -6.70 5.31
CA ILE A 60 -11.35 -6.41 6.33
C ILE A 60 -10.05 -5.85 5.72
N ASN A 61 -9.69 -6.25 4.51
CA ASN A 61 -8.47 -5.78 3.86
C ASN A 61 -8.53 -4.28 3.52
N PHE A 62 -9.73 -3.72 3.31
CA PHE A 62 -9.89 -2.30 3.03
C PHE A 62 -9.65 -1.40 4.26
N PHE A 63 -9.57 -1.96 5.47
CA PHE A 63 -9.16 -1.22 6.66
C PHE A 63 -7.70 -0.76 6.63
N PHE A 64 -6.87 -1.32 5.76
CA PHE A 64 -5.54 -0.79 5.48
C PHE A 64 -5.57 0.49 4.63
N ALA A 65 -6.57 0.68 3.79
CA ALA A 65 -6.61 1.75 2.79
C ALA A 65 -6.50 3.17 3.38
N PRO A 66 -7.18 3.54 4.48
CA PRO A 66 -7.03 4.86 5.09
C PRO A 66 -5.59 5.14 5.54
N TRP A 67 -4.94 4.15 6.15
CA TRP A 67 -3.57 4.27 6.64
C TRP A 67 -2.57 4.39 5.49
N ILE A 68 -2.76 3.62 4.42
CA ILE A 68 -1.96 3.71 3.19
C ILE A 68 -2.13 5.10 2.55
N ALA A 69 -3.35 5.62 2.50
CA ALA A 69 -3.62 6.97 1.99
C ALA A 69 -2.87 8.04 2.80
N LEU A 70 -2.88 7.93 4.13
CA LEU A 70 -2.13 8.83 5.02
C LEU A 70 -0.62 8.70 4.83
N LEU A 71 -0.09 7.48 4.64
CA LEU A 71 1.32 7.26 4.31
C LEU A 71 1.70 7.93 2.98
N PHE A 72 0.86 7.83 1.95
CA PHE A 72 1.09 8.52 0.67
C PHE A 72 0.98 10.05 0.79
N LEU A 73 0.06 10.57 1.61
CA LEU A 73 -0.01 12.00 1.91
C LEU A 73 1.28 12.48 2.58
N ALA A 74 1.81 11.72 3.54
CA ALA A 74 3.08 12.03 4.19
C ALA A 74 4.26 12.00 3.20
N LEU A 75 4.33 10.99 2.33
CA LEU A 75 5.34 10.92 1.26
C LEU A 75 5.26 12.10 0.28
N GLY A 76 4.04 12.54 -0.01
CA GLY A 76 3.74 13.60 -0.97
C GLY A 76 3.87 15.02 -0.43
N VAL A 77 4.13 15.21 0.87
CA VAL A 77 4.22 16.55 1.49
C VAL A 77 5.14 17.47 0.69
N PRO A 78 4.63 18.62 0.21
CA PRO A 78 5.44 19.59 -0.52
C PRO A 78 6.52 20.20 0.37
N PRO A 79 7.72 20.53 -0.17
CA PRO A 79 8.78 21.17 0.60
C PRO A 79 8.39 22.55 1.16
N SER A 80 7.38 23.20 0.56
CA SER A 80 6.82 24.46 1.03
C SER A 80 6.01 24.32 2.34
N VAL A 81 5.46 23.13 2.61
CA VAL A 81 4.68 22.85 3.82
C VAL A 81 5.59 22.30 4.93
N ALA A 82 6.39 21.28 4.62
CA ALA A 82 7.36 20.74 5.57
C ALA A 82 8.58 20.20 4.83
N LYS A 83 9.76 20.61 5.26
CA LYS A 83 11.03 20.08 4.72
C LYS A 83 11.32 18.68 5.29
N ASN A 84 11.10 18.50 6.57
CA ASN A 84 11.31 17.24 7.29
C ASN A 84 10.06 16.88 8.09
N LEU A 85 9.70 15.62 8.05
CA LEU A 85 8.61 15.08 8.87
C LEU A 85 9.17 14.55 10.20
N PRO A 86 8.46 14.72 11.33
CA PRO A 86 8.88 14.18 12.60
C PRO A 86 8.79 12.65 12.61
N GLN A 87 9.83 11.97 13.08
CA GLN A 87 9.88 10.51 13.15
C GLN A 87 8.68 9.86 13.88
N PRO A 88 8.15 10.42 14.99
CA PRO A 88 6.96 9.88 15.64
C PRO A 88 5.75 9.70 14.73
N LEU A 89 5.60 10.55 13.70
CA LEU A 89 4.51 10.41 12.71
C LEU A 89 4.52 9.03 12.04
N TRP A 90 5.70 8.53 11.68
CA TRP A 90 5.83 7.22 11.06
C TRP A 90 5.31 6.10 11.97
N TYR A 91 5.69 6.12 13.25
CA TYR A 91 5.21 5.13 14.22
C TYR A 91 3.69 5.19 14.42
N VAL A 92 3.12 6.40 14.48
CA VAL A 92 1.66 6.59 14.61
C VAL A 92 0.93 5.99 13.40
N LEU A 93 1.45 6.17 12.18
CA LEU A 93 0.83 5.65 10.97
C LEU A 93 1.02 4.13 10.80
N MET A 94 2.16 3.59 11.24
CA MET A 94 2.47 2.17 11.08
C MET A 94 1.85 1.29 12.19
N THR A 95 1.59 1.82 13.38
CA THR A 95 1.00 1.04 14.48
C THR A 95 -0.34 0.39 14.10
N PRO A 96 -1.32 1.10 13.52
CA PRO A 96 -2.59 0.48 13.13
C PRO A 96 -2.42 -0.58 12.02
N ILE A 97 -1.51 -0.35 11.07
CA ILE A 97 -1.17 -1.33 10.04
C ILE A 97 -0.64 -2.59 10.70
N PHE A 98 0.32 -2.47 11.60
CA PHE A 98 0.91 -3.59 12.32
C PHE A 98 -0.12 -4.37 13.15
N CYS A 99 -1.00 -3.67 13.87
CA CYS A 99 -2.07 -4.33 14.64
C CYS A 99 -3.03 -5.12 13.74
N LEU A 100 -3.40 -4.56 12.57
CA LEU A 100 -4.23 -5.25 11.58
C LEU A 100 -3.52 -6.49 11.02
N GLU A 101 -2.22 -6.38 10.74
CA GLU A 101 -1.41 -7.47 10.21
C GLU A 101 -1.29 -8.62 11.19
N LEU A 102 -0.94 -8.35 12.44
CA LEU A 102 -0.87 -9.39 13.48
C LEU A 102 -2.17 -10.20 13.53
N LYS A 103 -3.30 -9.53 13.44
CA LYS A 103 -4.59 -10.20 13.42
C LYS A 103 -4.83 -10.98 12.15
N ILE A 104 -4.63 -10.37 10.98
CA ILE A 104 -4.97 -10.96 9.69
C ILE A 104 -3.99 -12.09 9.35
N TYR A 105 -2.69 -11.87 9.50
CA TYR A 105 -1.68 -12.87 9.22
C TYR A 105 -1.75 -14.04 10.20
N GLY A 106 -2.05 -13.78 11.48
CA GLY A 106 -2.35 -14.83 12.43
C GLY A 106 -3.54 -15.69 12.01
N GLN A 107 -4.59 -15.08 11.43
CA GLN A 107 -5.74 -15.81 10.89
C GLN A 107 -5.40 -16.61 9.62
N TRP A 108 -4.50 -16.09 8.76
CA TRP A 108 -4.07 -16.82 7.56
C TRP A 108 -3.29 -18.09 7.88
N MET A 109 -2.48 -18.06 8.93
CA MET A 109 -1.69 -19.20 9.40
C MET A 109 -2.52 -20.18 10.24
N SER A 110 -3.63 -19.72 10.84
CA SER A 110 -4.51 -20.58 11.61
C SER A 110 -5.31 -21.52 10.71
N GLY A 111 -5.55 -22.76 11.15
CA GLY A 111 -6.27 -23.77 10.38
C GLY A 111 -7.79 -23.53 10.21
N GLY A 112 -8.31 -22.38 10.65
CA GLY A 112 -9.73 -22.06 10.67
C GLY A 112 -10.35 -21.66 9.33
N ARG A 113 -11.56 -21.11 9.39
CA ARG A 113 -12.33 -20.62 8.21
C ARG A 113 -11.63 -19.49 7.46
N ARG A 114 -10.68 -18.79 8.11
CA ARG A 114 -9.97 -17.62 7.58
C ARG A 114 -8.53 -17.92 7.14
N ARG A 115 -8.19 -19.20 7.01
CA ARG A 115 -6.88 -19.59 6.47
C ARG A 115 -6.70 -19.01 5.05
N LEU A 116 -5.49 -18.60 4.71
CA LEU A 116 -5.18 -17.95 3.44
C LEU A 116 -5.67 -18.73 2.22
N SER A 117 -5.49 -20.05 2.21
CA SER A 117 -5.95 -20.92 1.12
C SER A 117 -7.47 -20.85 0.83
N LYS A 118 -8.29 -20.41 1.79
CA LYS A 118 -9.74 -20.23 1.60
C LYS A 118 -10.14 -18.79 1.27
N VAL A 119 -9.45 -17.80 1.83
CA VAL A 119 -9.87 -16.40 1.75
C VAL A 119 -9.01 -15.55 0.84
N ALA A 120 -7.94 -16.11 0.25
CA ALA A 120 -7.06 -15.35 -0.62
C ALA A 120 -7.83 -14.73 -1.78
N ASN A 121 -7.65 -13.43 -1.93
CA ASN A 121 -8.22 -12.61 -2.99
C ASN A 121 -7.28 -11.43 -3.27
N PRO A 122 -7.38 -10.73 -4.42
CA PRO A 122 -6.46 -9.64 -4.75
C PRO A 122 -6.42 -8.51 -3.73
N SER A 123 -7.51 -8.25 -2.97
CA SER A 123 -7.52 -7.19 -1.95
C SER A 123 -6.57 -7.44 -0.78
N ASN A 124 -6.13 -8.69 -0.59
CA ASN A 124 -5.12 -9.02 0.43
C ASN A 124 -3.77 -8.33 0.17
N HIS A 125 -3.49 -7.91 -1.08
CA HIS A 125 -2.30 -7.12 -1.38
C HIS A 125 -2.29 -5.73 -0.71
N LEU A 126 -3.43 -5.23 -0.22
CA LEU A 126 -3.45 -3.95 0.50
C LEU A 126 -2.54 -3.98 1.73
N SER A 127 -2.52 -5.07 2.49
CA SER A 127 -1.60 -5.19 3.63
C SER A 127 -0.14 -5.15 3.18
N VAL A 128 0.19 -5.90 2.13
CA VAL A 128 1.54 -5.94 1.56
C VAL A 128 1.98 -4.57 1.03
N VAL A 129 1.10 -3.88 0.31
CA VAL A 129 1.35 -2.51 -0.16
C VAL A 129 1.55 -1.56 1.01
N GLY A 130 0.75 -1.69 2.09
CA GLY A 130 0.91 -0.91 3.32
C GLY A 130 2.30 -1.04 3.91
N ASN A 131 2.84 -2.25 3.98
CA ASN A 131 4.20 -2.53 4.43
C ASN A 131 5.26 -1.83 3.56
N PHE A 132 5.17 -1.97 2.26
CA PHE A 132 6.15 -1.35 1.34
C PHE A 132 6.06 0.17 1.32
N VAL A 133 4.86 0.75 1.39
CA VAL A 133 4.68 2.21 1.50
C VAL A 133 5.22 2.73 2.83
N GLY A 134 4.95 2.01 3.92
CA GLY A 134 5.50 2.32 5.24
C GLY A 134 7.03 2.24 5.27
N ALA A 135 7.60 1.21 4.66
CA ALA A 135 9.05 1.07 4.51
C ALA A 135 9.65 2.21 3.68
N LEU A 136 9.01 2.60 2.57
CA LEU A 136 9.43 3.72 1.74
C LEU A 136 9.41 5.05 2.49
N LEU A 137 8.33 5.31 3.25
CA LEU A 137 8.21 6.53 4.06
C LEU A 137 9.28 6.56 5.16
N GLY A 138 9.43 5.49 5.94
CA GLY A 138 10.39 5.42 7.04
C GLY A 138 11.84 5.58 6.56
N ALA A 139 12.21 4.92 5.46
CA ALA A 139 13.53 5.10 4.83
C ALA A 139 13.73 6.53 4.31
N SER A 140 12.67 7.17 3.82
CA SER A 140 12.70 8.58 3.39
C SER A 140 12.88 9.56 4.55
N MET A 141 12.48 9.17 5.75
CA MET A 141 12.65 9.93 6.99
C MET A 141 13.96 9.59 7.72
N GLY A 142 14.81 8.72 7.16
CA GLY A 142 16.10 8.33 7.74
C GLY A 142 16.00 7.29 8.87
N ILE A 143 14.84 6.65 9.05
CA ILE A 143 14.69 5.51 9.96
C ILE A 143 15.36 4.29 9.32
N LYS A 144 16.14 3.53 10.08
CA LYS A 144 16.92 2.40 9.57
C LYS A 144 16.19 1.07 9.71
N GLU A 145 15.97 0.60 10.92
CA GLU A 145 15.49 -0.75 11.21
C GLU A 145 14.00 -0.97 10.89
N GLY A 146 13.16 0.01 11.23
CA GLY A 146 11.72 -0.09 11.00
C GLY A 146 11.34 -0.35 9.54
N PRO A 147 11.87 0.40 8.58
CA PRO A 147 11.66 0.14 7.15
C PRO A 147 12.08 -1.26 6.70
N ILE A 148 13.21 -1.76 7.18
CA ILE A 148 13.69 -3.11 6.85
C ILE A 148 12.73 -4.17 7.41
N PHE A 149 12.29 -3.99 8.66
CA PHE A 149 11.33 -4.88 9.32
C PHE A 149 10.04 -5.00 8.52
N PHE A 150 9.39 -3.89 8.19
CA PHE A 150 8.14 -3.91 7.42
C PHE A 150 8.35 -4.36 5.98
N PHE A 151 9.47 -4.02 5.37
CA PHE A 151 9.81 -4.55 4.04
C PHE A 151 9.92 -6.07 4.04
N ALA A 152 10.59 -6.65 5.03
CA ALA A 152 10.74 -8.10 5.16
C ALA A 152 9.39 -8.81 5.37
N ILE A 153 8.51 -8.26 6.24
CA ILE A 153 7.15 -8.76 6.42
C ILE A 153 6.37 -8.71 5.11
N GLY A 154 6.40 -7.55 4.44
CA GLY A 154 5.72 -7.35 3.17
C GLY A 154 6.19 -8.33 2.10
N LEU A 155 7.51 -8.54 1.99
CA LEU A 155 8.09 -9.47 1.01
C LEU A 155 7.68 -10.91 1.27
N ALA A 156 7.76 -11.37 2.52
CA ALA A 156 7.36 -12.73 2.89
C ALA A 156 5.88 -13.00 2.55
N HIS A 157 5.00 -12.07 2.89
CA HIS A 157 3.57 -12.22 2.62
C HIS A 157 3.23 -12.01 1.14
N TYR A 158 3.96 -11.14 0.42
CA TYR A 158 3.81 -11.00 -1.03
C TYR A 158 4.06 -12.31 -1.76
N ILE A 159 5.16 -13.00 -1.45
CA ILE A 159 5.50 -14.29 -2.09
C ILE A 159 4.39 -15.31 -1.85
N VAL A 160 3.95 -15.46 -0.60
CA VAL A 160 2.91 -16.42 -0.24
C VAL A 160 1.57 -16.08 -0.91
N LEU A 161 1.17 -14.82 -0.92
CA LEU A 161 -0.05 -14.36 -1.60
C LEU A 161 0.02 -14.57 -3.10
N PHE A 162 1.14 -14.19 -3.72
CA PHE A 162 1.36 -14.32 -5.15
C PHE A 162 1.17 -15.78 -5.59
N VAL A 163 1.86 -16.71 -4.95
CA VAL A 163 1.76 -18.15 -5.25
C VAL A 163 0.33 -18.65 -5.02
N THR A 164 -0.27 -18.31 -3.88
CA THR A 164 -1.63 -18.77 -3.53
C THR A 164 -2.65 -18.28 -4.54
N LEU A 165 -2.56 -17.03 -4.98
CA LEU A 165 -3.49 -16.46 -5.95
C LEU A 165 -3.28 -17.01 -7.35
N TYR A 166 -2.03 -17.21 -7.77
CA TYR A 166 -1.73 -17.84 -9.06
C TYR A 166 -2.31 -19.26 -9.18
N GLN A 167 -2.28 -20.03 -8.10
CA GLN A 167 -2.89 -21.36 -8.08
C GLN A 167 -4.41 -21.32 -8.03
N ARG A 168 -4.99 -20.27 -7.47
CA ARG A 168 -6.41 -20.20 -7.16
C ARG A 168 -7.25 -19.50 -8.22
N LEU A 169 -6.72 -18.50 -8.90
CA LEU A 169 -7.44 -17.72 -9.93
C LEU A 169 -8.00 -18.57 -11.09
N PRO A 170 -7.31 -19.62 -11.55
CA PRO A 170 -7.85 -20.48 -12.63
C PRO A 170 -8.96 -21.43 -12.19
N THR A 171 -9.12 -21.69 -10.89
CA THR A 171 -9.93 -22.79 -10.38
C THR A 171 -11.19 -22.39 -9.63
N ASN A 172 -11.34 -21.13 -9.22
CA ASN A 172 -12.43 -20.71 -8.35
C ASN A 172 -13.06 -19.38 -8.76
N GLU A 173 -14.32 -19.28 -8.34
CA GLU A 173 -15.26 -18.18 -8.39
C GLU A 173 -14.72 -16.84 -8.91
N THR A 174 -15.29 -16.39 -10.01
CA THR A 174 -15.07 -15.05 -10.57
C THR A 174 -15.30 -14.00 -9.49
N LEU A 175 -14.31 -13.17 -9.23
CA LEU A 175 -14.49 -11.97 -8.40
C LEU A 175 -15.66 -11.14 -8.94
N PRO A 176 -16.49 -10.57 -8.06
CA PRO A 176 -17.50 -9.62 -8.48
C PRO A 176 -16.88 -8.56 -9.39
N LYS A 177 -17.57 -8.20 -10.48
CA LYS A 177 -17.07 -7.23 -11.48
C LYS A 177 -16.61 -5.91 -10.87
N GLU A 178 -17.24 -5.51 -9.78
CA GLU A 178 -16.91 -4.29 -9.01
C GLU A 178 -15.51 -4.35 -8.37
N LEU A 179 -14.97 -5.55 -8.16
CA LEU A 179 -13.62 -5.75 -7.58
C LEU A 179 -12.53 -6.02 -8.63
N HIS A 180 -12.86 -6.01 -9.93
CA HIS A 180 -11.86 -6.20 -10.98
C HIS A 180 -10.70 -5.18 -10.90
N PRO A 181 -10.91 -3.87 -10.59
CA PRO A 181 -9.81 -2.93 -10.44
C PRO A 181 -8.80 -3.32 -9.34
N VAL A 182 -9.21 -4.14 -8.39
CA VAL A 182 -8.33 -4.62 -7.30
C VAL A 182 -7.22 -5.55 -7.81
N PHE A 183 -7.36 -6.13 -9.01
CA PHE A 183 -6.28 -6.90 -9.65
C PHE A 183 -5.02 -6.07 -9.88
N PHE A 184 -5.13 -4.76 -10.12
CA PHE A 184 -3.97 -3.89 -10.26
C PHE A 184 -3.11 -3.78 -9.00
N LEU A 185 -3.58 -4.26 -7.85
CA LEU A 185 -2.75 -4.40 -6.65
C LEU A 185 -1.61 -5.42 -6.82
N PHE A 186 -1.74 -6.39 -7.74
CA PHE A 186 -0.63 -7.25 -8.14
C PHE A 186 0.56 -6.47 -8.70
N VAL A 187 0.28 -5.39 -9.44
CA VAL A 187 1.29 -4.49 -9.99
C VAL A 187 1.78 -3.51 -8.93
N ALA A 188 0.88 -3.02 -8.09
CA ALA A 188 1.20 -2.02 -7.08
C ALA A 188 2.23 -2.52 -6.07
N ALA A 189 2.09 -3.75 -5.58
CA ALA A 189 2.97 -4.30 -4.56
C ALA A 189 4.45 -4.34 -5.00
N PRO A 190 4.84 -4.98 -6.11
CA PRO A 190 6.24 -5.01 -6.54
C PRO A 190 6.75 -3.64 -6.99
N SER A 191 5.88 -2.77 -7.53
CA SER A 191 6.26 -1.41 -7.91
C SER A 191 6.67 -0.58 -6.69
N VAL A 192 5.90 -0.64 -5.61
CA VAL A 192 6.24 0.07 -4.36
C VAL A 192 7.42 -0.61 -3.66
N ALA A 193 7.52 -1.95 -3.71
CA ALA A 193 8.68 -2.68 -3.19
C ALA A 193 9.99 -2.23 -3.85
N SER A 194 9.98 -2.07 -5.18
CA SER A 194 11.13 -1.54 -5.92
C SER A 194 11.58 -0.17 -5.40
N MET A 195 10.63 0.75 -5.20
CA MET A 195 10.90 2.10 -4.70
C MET A 195 11.39 2.07 -3.23
N ALA A 196 10.78 1.22 -2.40
CA ALA A 196 11.12 1.09 -1.00
C ALA A 196 12.54 0.51 -0.84
N TRP A 197 12.87 -0.54 -1.58
CA TRP A 197 14.19 -1.14 -1.56
C TRP A 197 15.26 -0.17 -2.03
N ALA A 198 15.03 0.53 -3.15
CA ALA A 198 15.95 1.57 -3.63
C ALA A 198 16.19 2.66 -2.58
N LYS A 199 15.17 3.01 -1.80
CA LYS A 199 15.30 4.03 -0.75
C LYS A 199 16.04 3.51 0.48
N ILE A 200 15.83 2.24 0.87
CA ILE A 200 16.54 1.57 1.97
C ILE A 200 18.03 1.45 1.63
N GLN A 201 18.35 1.00 0.41
CA GLN A 201 19.73 0.81 -0.05
C GLN A 201 20.45 2.13 -0.44
N GLY A 202 19.68 3.18 -0.69
CA GLY A 202 20.22 4.46 -1.19
C GLY A 202 20.53 4.47 -2.69
N THR A 203 20.40 3.34 -3.39
CA THR A 203 20.68 3.17 -4.82
C THR A 203 19.62 2.29 -5.49
N PHE A 204 19.38 2.51 -6.79
CA PHE A 204 18.51 1.65 -7.58
C PHE A 204 19.30 0.44 -8.09
N ASP A 205 19.50 -0.54 -7.23
CA ASP A 205 20.28 -1.75 -7.41
C ASP A 205 19.54 -2.89 -8.16
N TYR A 206 20.15 -4.07 -8.24
CA TYR A 206 19.53 -5.24 -8.88
C TYR A 206 18.24 -5.69 -8.18
N GLY A 207 18.15 -5.60 -6.84
CA GLY A 207 16.94 -5.93 -6.10
C GLY A 207 15.77 -5.03 -6.49
N SER A 208 16.02 -3.72 -6.56
CA SER A 208 15.04 -2.74 -7.03
C SER A 208 14.59 -3.02 -8.46
N ARG A 209 15.53 -3.36 -9.35
CA ARG A 209 15.25 -3.67 -10.76
C ARG A 209 14.44 -4.93 -10.93
N ILE A 210 14.72 -5.99 -10.16
CA ILE A 210 13.96 -7.24 -10.20
C ILE A 210 12.49 -6.95 -9.83
N ALA A 211 12.25 -6.26 -8.72
CA ALA A 211 10.90 -5.88 -8.30
C ALA A 211 10.19 -4.99 -9.35
N TYR A 212 10.92 -4.04 -9.95
CA TYR A 212 10.40 -3.19 -11.03
C TYR A 212 9.96 -4.02 -12.25
N PHE A 213 10.80 -4.95 -12.72
CA PHE A 213 10.48 -5.77 -13.90
C PHE A 213 9.35 -6.76 -13.62
N ILE A 214 9.24 -7.29 -12.39
CA ILE A 214 8.05 -8.07 -11.99
C ILE A 214 6.79 -7.21 -12.12
N GLY A 215 6.80 -5.99 -11.59
CA GLY A 215 5.67 -5.07 -11.72
C GLY A 215 5.33 -4.73 -13.16
N LEU A 216 6.33 -4.48 -13.99
CA LEU A 216 6.16 -4.17 -15.41
C LEU A 216 5.56 -5.35 -16.19
N PHE A 217 6.07 -6.56 -15.97
CA PHE A 217 5.53 -7.77 -16.59
C PHE A 217 4.05 -8.00 -16.21
N LEU A 218 3.74 -7.88 -14.91
CA LEU A 218 2.37 -8.02 -14.42
C LEU A 218 1.43 -6.95 -15.01
N TYR A 219 1.92 -5.73 -15.17
CA TYR A 219 1.16 -4.66 -15.81
C TYR A 219 0.76 -5.04 -17.25
N PHE A 220 1.73 -5.44 -18.05
CA PHE A 220 1.44 -5.89 -19.43
C PHE A 220 0.52 -7.11 -19.44
N SER A 221 0.72 -8.07 -18.56
CA SER A 221 -0.14 -9.24 -18.46
C SER A 221 -1.59 -8.88 -18.14
N LEU A 222 -1.82 -7.94 -17.21
CA LEU A 222 -3.17 -7.54 -16.81
C LEU A 222 -3.88 -6.64 -17.84
N VAL A 223 -3.12 -5.88 -18.64
CA VAL A 223 -3.69 -5.03 -19.70
C VAL A 223 -4.02 -5.85 -20.94
N SER A 224 -3.40 -7.02 -21.12
CA SER A 224 -3.64 -7.91 -22.26
C SER A 224 -4.87 -8.81 -22.09
N PHE A 225 -5.50 -8.81 -20.95
CA PHE A 225 -6.74 -9.50 -20.62
C PHE A 225 -7.94 -8.57 -20.62
#